data_1b84e4b838c08049aa609be382d228f4
#
_entry.id   1b84e4b838c08049aa609be382d228f4
#
_cell.length_a   1.000
_cell.length_b   1.000
_cell.length_c   1.000
_cell.angle_alpha   90.00
_cell.angle_beta   90.00
_cell.angle_gamma   90.00
#
_symmetry.space_group_name_H-M   'P 1'
#
loop_
_entity.id
_entity.type
_entity.pdbx_description
1 polymer ?
#
loop_
_entity_poly.entity_id
_entity_poly.type
_entity_poly.pdbx_seq_one_letter_code
_entity_poly.pdbx_strand_id
1 'polypeptide(L)'
;MSVEELIREKLATLAPESVSIENESALHAGHEGAKGGGGHYRVVVVSERFAGQPLQARHRMVYDALGPLMRNEIHALALAAYAPGEKPTNR
;
A
#
# COMPACT_ATOMS: atom_id res chain seq x y z
N MET A 1 -4.29 16.14 -7.07
CA MET A 1 -4.19 15.18 -5.94
C MET A 1 -3.04 14.22 -6.22
N SER A 2 -2.18 14.03 -5.24
CA SER A 2 -1.04 13.14 -5.43
C SER A 2 -1.48 11.69 -5.36
N VAL A 3 -0.63 10.79 -5.86
CA VAL A 3 -0.93 9.37 -5.77
C VAL A 3 -0.99 8.93 -4.31
N GLU A 4 -0.10 9.48 -3.47
CA GLU A 4 -0.14 9.16 -2.05
C GLU A 4 -1.48 9.55 -1.43
N GLU A 5 -2.02 10.68 -1.82
CA GLU A 5 -3.33 11.09 -1.32
C GLU A 5 -4.44 10.17 -1.81
N LEU A 6 -4.34 9.75 -3.05
CA LEU A 6 -5.32 8.81 -3.60
C LEU A 6 -5.27 7.47 -2.85
N ILE A 7 -4.06 7.00 -2.55
CA ILE A 7 -3.90 5.77 -1.80
C ILE A 7 -4.56 5.89 -0.44
N ARG A 8 -4.31 7.00 0.27
CA ARG A 8 -4.92 7.21 1.59
C ARG A 8 -6.44 7.23 1.49
N GLU A 9 -6.95 7.91 0.47
CA GLU A 9 -8.38 8.01 0.29
C GLU A 9 -9.02 6.64 0.09
N LYS A 10 -8.40 5.83 -0.76
CA LYS A 10 -8.93 4.49 -1.02
C LYS A 10 -8.84 3.59 0.21
N LEU A 11 -7.75 3.70 0.96
CA LEU A 11 -7.57 2.88 2.15
C LEU A 11 -8.46 3.30 3.30
N ALA A 12 -9.07 4.48 3.23
CA ALA A 12 -9.99 4.90 4.28
C ALA A 12 -11.15 3.94 4.47
N THR A 13 -11.51 3.17 3.44
CA THR A 13 -12.57 2.18 3.56
C THR A 13 -12.23 1.07 4.54
N LEU A 14 -10.95 0.90 4.86
CA LEU A 14 -10.52 -0.10 5.82
C LEU A 14 -10.46 0.46 7.23
N ALA A 15 -10.85 1.70 7.43
CA ALA A 15 -10.85 2.37 8.73
C ALA A 15 -9.51 2.20 9.46
N PRO A 16 -8.39 2.56 8.82
CA PRO A 16 -7.09 2.28 9.39
C PRO A 16 -6.78 3.18 10.57
N GLU A 17 -6.06 2.64 11.54
CA GLU A 17 -5.50 3.46 12.61
C GLU A 17 -4.35 4.28 12.11
N SER A 18 -3.57 3.73 11.19
CA SER A 18 -2.46 4.46 10.61
C SER A 18 -2.17 3.93 9.22
N VAL A 19 -1.66 4.80 8.39
CA VAL A 19 -1.21 4.47 7.04
C VAL A 19 0.10 5.20 6.82
N SER A 20 1.12 4.46 6.45
CA SER A 20 2.42 5.03 6.10
C SER A 20 2.68 4.74 4.63
N ILE A 21 3.01 5.76 3.88
CA ILE A 21 3.23 5.62 2.45
C ILE A 21 4.56 6.25 2.11
N GLU A 22 5.43 5.46 1.48
CA GLU A 22 6.71 5.96 0.98
C GLU A 22 6.74 5.80 -0.51
N ASN A 23 7.07 6.88 -1.20
CA ASN A 23 7.24 6.84 -2.64
C ASN A 23 8.68 6.48 -2.91
N GLU A 24 8.89 5.28 -3.43
CA GLU A 24 10.22 4.76 -3.70
C GLU A 24 10.58 4.88 -5.18
N SER A 25 9.81 5.63 -5.92
CA SER A 25 10.06 5.76 -7.36
C SER A 25 11.45 6.26 -7.66
N ALA A 26 11.98 7.16 -6.83
CA ALA A 26 13.30 7.71 -7.04
C ALA A 26 14.40 6.66 -6.92
N LEU A 27 14.16 5.60 -6.15
CA LEU A 27 15.14 4.52 -6.03
C LEU A 27 15.28 3.73 -7.31
N HIS A 28 14.31 3.85 -8.20
CA HIS A 28 14.29 3.12 -9.45
C HIS A 28 14.49 4.03 -10.66
N ALA A 29 14.82 5.27 -10.40
CA ALA A 29 15.02 6.22 -11.50
C ALA A 29 16.15 5.73 -12.40
N GLY A 30 15.93 5.77 -13.68
CA GLY A 30 16.93 5.28 -14.62
C GLY A 30 16.74 3.83 -15.03
N HIS A 31 15.93 3.09 -14.32
CA HIS A 31 15.64 1.72 -14.71
C HIS A 31 14.61 1.70 -15.83
N GLU A 32 14.68 0.70 -16.67
CA GLU A 32 13.75 0.58 -17.77
C GLU A 32 12.30 0.54 -17.28
N GLY A 33 12.07 -0.17 -16.20
CA GLY A 33 10.71 -0.30 -15.68
C GLY A 33 10.11 1.00 -15.21
N ALA A 34 10.94 1.96 -14.86
CA ALA A 34 10.44 3.24 -14.36
C ALA A 34 9.93 4.13 -15.48
N LYS A 35 10.29 3.83 -16.70
CA LYS A 35 9.91 4.66 -17.83
C LYS A 35 8.46 4.47 -18.26
N GLY A 36 7.88 3.36 -17.88
CA GLY A 36 6.53 3.04 -18.30
C GLY A 36 5.45 3.80 -17.58
N GLY A 37 5.81 4.67 -16.67
CA GLY A 37 4.82 5.35 -15.86
C GLY A 37 4.45 4.52 -14.65
N GLY A 38 3.66 5.09 -13.77
CA GLY A 38 3.33 4.46 -12.52
C GLY A 38 4.47 4.57 -11.53
N GLY A 39 4.18 4.41 -10.25
CA GLY A 39 5.15 4.60 -9.20
C GLY A 39 5.41 3.33 -8.42
N HIS A 40 6.48 3.37 -7.64
CA HIS A 40 6.83 2.30 -6.72
C HIS A 40 6.58 2.83 -5.31
N TYR A 41 5.73 2.13 -4.57
CA TYR A 41 5.30 2.62 -3.26
C TYR A 41 5.45 1.53 -2.22
N ARG A 42 5.80 1.96 -1.02
CA ARG A 42 5.77 1.09 0.16
C ARG A 42 4.66 1.58 1.07
N VAL A 43 3.74 0.70 1.41
CA VAL A 43 2.57 1.07 2.20
C VAL A 43 2.49 0.16 3.42
N VAL A 44 2.34 0.77 4.59
CA VAL A 44 2.09 0.05 5.82
C VAL A 44 0.74 0.50 6.35
N VAL A 45 -0.17 -0.45 6.52
CA VAL A 45 -1.53 -0.16 6.99
C VAL A 45 -1.77 -0.90 8.28
N VAL A 46 -2.28 -0.19 9.28
CA VAL A 46 -2.68 -0.81 10.55
C VAL A 46 -4.19 -0.63 10.68
N SER A 47 -4.92 -1.73 10.78
CA SER A 47 -6.38 -1.67 10.85
C SER A 47 -6.91 -2.85 11.63
N GLU A 48 -7.93 -2.60 12.44
CA GLU A 48 -8.61 -3.67 13.16
C GLU A 48 -9.25 -4.68 12.24
N ARG A 49 -9.54 -4.28 11.00
CA ARG A 49 -10.15 -5.21 10.05
C ARG A 49 -9.22 -6.35 9.67
N PHE A 50 -7.94 -6.20 9.95
CA PHE A 50 -6.98 -7.27 9.68
C PHE A 50 -6.89 -8.29 10.80
N ALA A 51 -7.47 -8.00 11.97
CA ALA A 51 -7.39 -8.91 13.10
C ALA A 51 -8.02 -10.24 12.75
N GLY A 52 -7.31 -11.33 13.04
CA GLY A 52 -7.82 -12.66 12.75
C GLY A 52 -7.76 -13.07 11.29
N GLN A 53 -7.26 -12.20 10.41
CA GLN A 53 -7.18 -12.51 9.00
C GLN A 53 -5.79 -13.01 8.63
N PRO A 54 -5.70 -14.05 7.79
CA PRO A 54 -4.39 -14.47 7.29
C PRO A 54 -3.79 -13.42 6.37
N LEU A 55 -2.50 -13.53 6.16
CA LEU A 55 -1.76 -12.54 5.39
C LEU A 55 -2.35 -12.33 4.00
N GLN A 56 -2.69 -13.42 3.32
CA GLN A 56 -3.25 -13.31 1.98
C GLN A 56 -4.56 -12.52 1.96
N ALA A 57 -5.40 -12.74 2.97
CA ALA A 57 -6.67 -12.03 3.02
C ALA A 57 -6.45 -10.55 3.27
N ARG A 58 -5.47 -10.21 4.12
CA ARG A 58 -5.16 -8.81 4.38
C ARG A 58 -4.71 -8.10 3.12
N HIS A 59 -3.83 -8.74 2.36
CA HIS A 59 -3.33 -8.15 1.14
C HIS A 59 -4.45 -7.98 0.12
N ARG A 60 -5.34 -8.96 0.03
CA ARG A 60 -6.48 -8.84 -0.86
C ARG A 60 -7.35 -7.65 -0.48
N MET A 61 -7.60 -7.48 0.82
CA MET A 61 -8.39 -6.35 1.27
C MET A 61 -7.79 -5.02 0.82
N VAL A 62 -6.47 -4.90 0.91
CA VAL A 62 -5.81 -3.68 0.49
C VAL A 62 -5.87 -3.50 -1.03
N TYR A 63 -5.59 -4.55 -1.78
CA TYR A 63 -5.65 -4.45 -3.24
C TYR A 63 -7.05 -4.11 -3.71
N ASP A 64 -8.07 -4.70 -3.09
CA ASP A 64 -9.44 -4.40 -3.46
C ASP A 64 -9.78 -2.94 -3.14
N ALA A 65 -9.30 -2.44 -2.01
CA ALA A 65 -9.55 -1.05 -1.65
C ALA A 65 -8.87 -0.09 -2.61
N LEU A 66 -7.66 -0.42 -3.05
CA LEU A 66 -6.93 0.45 -3.98
C LEU A 66 -7.53 0.42 -5.39
N GLY A 67 -8.11 -0.72 -5.77
CA GLY A 67 -8.86 -0.80 -7.02
C GLY A 67 -8.04 -0.41 -8.23
N PRO A 68 -8.57 0.50 -9.06
CA PRO A 68 -7.90 0.83 -10.33
C PRO A 68 -6.54 1.48 -10.15
N LEU A 69 -6.21 1.99 -8.96
CA LEU A 69 -4.87 2.55 -8.77
C LEU A 69 -3.78 1.52 -9.06
N MET A 70 -4.06 0.25 -8.78
CA MET A 70 -3.08 -0.81 -9.02
C MET A 70 -2.81 -1.03 -10.49
N ARG A 71 -3.69 -0.56 -11.36
CA ARG A 71 -3.50 -0.74 -12.80
C ARG A 71 -2.82 0.45 -13.44
N ASN A 72 -2.94 1.61 -12.82
CA ASN A 72 -2.53 2.85 -13.46
C ASN A 72 -1.43 3.56 -12.70
N GLU A 73 -1.74 4.05 -11.51
CA GLU A 73 -0.82 4.91 -10.76
C GLU A 73 0.25 4.12 -10.02
N ILE A 74 -0.04 2.88 -9.64
CA ILE A 74 0.90 2.08 -8.88
C ILE A 74 1.46 0.99 -9.76
N HIS A 75 2.76 1.08 -10.04
CA HIS A 75 3.44 0.07 -10.83
C HIS A 75 3.87 -1.11 -9.93
N ALA A 76 4.37 -0.81 -8.77
CA ALA A 76 4.79 -1.82 -7.82
C ALA A 76 4.44 -1.38 -6.41
N LEU A 77 4.03 -2.34 -5.59
CA LEU A 77 3.60 -2.05 -4.24
C LEU A 77 4.23 -3.04 -3.27
N ALA A 78 4.97 -2.51 -2.30
CA ALA A 78 5.43 -3.29 -1.17
C ALA A 78 4.45 -3.01 -0.03
N LEU A 79 3.82 -4.05 0.47
CA LEU A 79 2.70 -3.90 1.37
C LEU A 79 2.93 -4.63 2.68
N ALA A 80 2.64 -3.96 3.79
CA ALA A 80 2.58 -4.58 5.10
C ALA A 80 1.24 -4.21 5.73
N ALA A 81 0.55 -5.21 6.26
CA ALA A 81 -0.77 -5.02 6.84
C ALA A 81 -0.80 -5.65 8.23
N TYR A 82 -1.07 -4.82 9.23
CA TYR A 82 -1.06 -5.26 10.62
C TYR A 82 -2.37 -4.94 11.30
N ALA A 83 -2.78 -5.81 12.23
CA ALA A 83 -3.82 -5.45 13.17
C ALA A 83 -3.19 -4.62 14.29
N PRO A 84 -3.99 -3.79 14.98
CA PRO A 84 -3.45 -3.02 16.10
C PRO A 84 -2.80 -3.95 17.12
N GLY A 85 -1.66 -3.57 17.61
CA GLY A 85 -0.91 -4.35 18.57
C GLY A 85 0.05 -5.33 17.96
N GLU A 86 -0.08 -5.64 16.67
CA GLU A 86 0.93 -6.45 16.00
C GLU A 86 2.12 -5.56 15.66
N LYS A 87 3.29 -6.14 15.71
CA LYS A 87 4.49 -5.36 15.42
C LYS A 87 5.10 -5.79 14.11
N PRO A 88 5.68 -4.85 13.40
CA PRO A 88 6.45 -5.20 12.23
C PRO A 88 7.59 -6.12 12.63
N THR A 89 7.82 -7.12 11.83
CA THR A 89 8.83 -8.08 12.15
C THR A 89 10.16 -7.78 11.51
N ASN A 90 10.25 -6.75 10.76
CA ASN A 90 11.44 -6.44 10.16
C ASN A 90 12.02 -5.31 10.60
N ARG A 91 12.48 -5.53 10.81
CA ARG A 91 12.99 -4.59 11.15
C ARG A 91 13.82 -4.56 10.97
#